data_59dc90e87969ca132cdf495c1c00c168
#
_entry.id   59dc90e87969ca132cdf495c1c00c168
#
_cell.length_a   1.000
_cell.length_b   1.000
_cell.length_c   1.000
_cell.angle_alpha   90.00
_cell.angle_beta   90.00
_cell.angle_gamma   90.00
#
_symmetry.space_group_name_H-M   'P 1'
#
loop_
_entity.id
_entity.type
_entity.pdbx_description
1 polymer ?
#
loop_
_entity_poly.entity_id
_entity_poly.type
_entity_poly.pdbx_seq_one_letter_code
_entity_poly.pdbx_strand_id
1 'polypeptide(L)'
;MSEKETKVTKQETLAALRNPGELYVIMSAATKMPFVKCDEETFDDEIFLYYQMEDAKDKARKLLDEKYVSAVAKLAKEQLLPFFTSLYIMGVNALAVNSGTDMEITVQLSDLVTRNIPKELPEGKQIVENPALHLTAAYFMQELRKQEQPQMTEELKELQEELLAHYGKGTFLIPVEENGQIPILKQKDGSLYQPVFTDVLEFQKFTKGRPVRSA
;
A
#
# COMPACT_ATOMS: atom_id res chain seq x y z
N MET A 1 20.00 -24.55 31.94
CA MET A 1 18.56 -24.43 31.79
C MET A 1 18.36 -23.91 30.39
N SER A 2 17.85 -24.75 29.48
CA SER A 2 17.62 -24.34 28.09
C SER A 2 16.42 -23.39 28.05
N GLU A 3 16.64 -22.14 27.70
CA GLU A 3 15.56 -21.24 27.28
C GLU A 3 14.90 -21.86 26.05
N LYS A 4 13.68 -22.34 26.21
CA LYS A 4 12.83 -22.69 25.08
C LYS A 4 12.48 -21.38 24.39
N GLU A 5 13.14 -21.09 23.26
CA GLU A 5 12.65 -20.11 22.31
C GLU A 5 11.19 -20.45 22.00
N THR A 6 10.28 -19.64 22.51
CA THR A 6 8.86 -19.79 22.23
C THR A 6 8.63 -19.19 20.84
N LYS A 7 8.78 -20.03 19.81
CA LYS A 7 8.53 -19.62 18.42
C LYS A 7 7.05 -19.25 18.29
N VAL A 8 6.77 -17.99 17.96
CA VAL A 8 5.40 -17.50 17.74
C VAL A 8 4.77 -18.28 16.58
N THR A 9 3.56 -18.75 16.78
CA THR A 9 2.85 -19.50 15.75
C THR A 9 2.02 -18.60 14.86
N LYS A 10 1.81 -19.01 13.59
CA LYS A 10 0.93 -18.33 12.65
C LYS A 10 -0.47 -18.08 13.22
N GLN A 11 -1.03 -19.06 13.93
CA GLN A 11 -2.37 -18.94 14.51
C GLN A 11 -2.44 -17.88 15.62
N GLU A 12 -1.46 -17.84 16.50
CA GLU A 12 -1.35 -16.82 17.56
C GLU A 12 -1.20 -15.43 16.95
N THR A 13 -0.37 -15.27 15.91
CA THR A 13 -0.19 -14.01 15.20
C THR A 13 -1.48 -13.53 14.54
N LEU A 14 -2.19 -14.40 13.83
CA LEU A 14 -3.47 -14.07 13.23
C LEU A 14 -4.54 -13.67 14.25
N ALA A 15 -4.56 -14.36 15.41
CA ALA A 15 -5.45 -14.01 16.52
C ALA A 15 -5.11 -12.63 17.10
N ALA A 16 -3.81 -12.36 17.29
CA ALA A 16 -3.33 -11.06 17.78
C ALA A 16 -3.61 -9.92 16.79
N LEU A 17 -3.43 -10.12 15.50
CA LEU A 17 -3.73 -9.11 14.46
C LEU A 17 -5.23 -8.77 14.36
N ARG A 18 -6.12 -9.71 14.68
CA ARG A 18 -7.57 -9.45 14.71
C ARG A 18 -8.02 -8.57 15.87
N ASN A 19 -7.29 -8.59 16.96
CA ASN A 19 -7.58 -7.78 18.15
C ASN A 19 -6.29 -7.37 18.88
N PRO A 20 -5.44 -6.55 18.26
CA PRO A 20 -4.18 -6.12 18.88
C PRO A 20 -4.46 -5.14 20.02
N GLY A 21 -3.62 -5.15 21.06
CA GLY A 21 -3.59 -4.11 22.07
C GLY A 21 -3.12 -2.79 21.43
N GLU A 22 -1.97 -2.85 20.77
CA GLU A 22 -1.43 -1.79 19.93
C GLU A 22 -0.88 -2.41 18.64
N LEU A 23 -0.97 -1.68 17.55
CA LEU A 23 -0.41 -2.09 16.26
C LEU A 23 0.17 -0.88 15.56
N TYR A 24 1.38 -1.02 15.08
CA TYR A 24 2.14 0.01 14.37
C TYR A 24 2.48 -0.47 12.97
N VAL A 25 2.39 0.44 11.99
CA VAL A 25 2.72 0.19 10.59
C VAL A 25 3.82 1.15 10.14
N ILE A 26 4.72 0.67 9.29
CA ILE A 26 5.71 1.51 8.63
C ILE A 26 5.05 2.15 7.41
N MET A 27 5.07 3.48 7.36
CA MET A 27 4.51 4.28 6.25
C MET A 27 5.64 4.85 5.40
N SER A 28 5.53 4.75 4.10
CA SER A 28 6.46 5.40 3.16
C SER A 28 6.20 6.91 3.08
N ALA A 29 7.24 7.72 3.25
CA ALA A 29 7.13 9.15 3.04
C ALA A 29 6.94 9.51 1.55
N ALA A 30 7.39 8.65 0.64
CA ALA A 30 7.26 8.85 -0.81
C ALA A 30 5.81 8.75 -1.28
N THR A 31 5.07 7.75 -0.79
CA THR A 31 3.71 7.44 -1.26
C THR A 31 2.62 7.88 -0.29
N LYS A 32 2.95 8.12 0.98
CA LYS A 32 2.00 8.32 2.10
C LYS A 32 1.10 7.10 2.36
N MET A 33 1.53 5.93 1.91
CA MET A 33 0.90 4.62 2.09
C MET A 33 1.84 3.71 2.90
N PRO A 34 1.40 2.51 3.33
CA PRO A 34 2.28 1.52 3.90
C PRO A 34 3.53 1.31 3.03
N PHE A 35 4.69 1.20 3.66
CA PHE A 35 5.92 0.89 2.98
C PHE A 35 5.84 -0.56 2.48
N VAL A 36 6.03 -0.77 1.19
CA VAL A 36 5.98 -2.09 0.57
C VAL A 36 7.40 -2.59 0.27
N LYS A 37 7.60 -3.90 0.45
CA LYS A 37 8.83 -4.59 0.08
C LYS A 37 8.48 -5.97 -0.47
N CYS A 38 9.15 -6.37 -1.56
CA CYS A 38 9.11 -7.74 -2.03
C CYS A 38 10.10 -8.58 -1.20
N ASP A 39 9.65 -9.71 -0.69
CA ASP A 39 10.52 -10.70 -0.06
C ASP A 39 11.29 -11.46 -1.15
N GLU A 40 12.61 -11.57 -1.01
CA GLU A 40 13.49 -12.14 -2.05
C GLU A 40 13.39 -13.67 -2.16
N GLU A 41 12.87 -14.33 -1.12
CA GLU A 41 12.77 -15.80 -1.08
C GLU A 41 11.38 -16.28 -1.50
N THR A 42 10.33 -15.62 -0.99
CA THR A 42 8.93 -16.02 -1.22
C THR A 42 8.29 -15.26 -2.37
N PHE A 43 8.87 -14.13 -2.79
CA PHE A 43 8.30 -13.18 -3.75
C PHE A 43 6.96 -12.62 -3.32
N ASP A 44 6.73 -12.60 -2.01
CA ASP A 44 5.56 -11.93 -1.42
C ASP A 44 5.77 -10.42 -1.36
N ASP A 45 4.75 -9.68 -1.72
CA ASP A 45 4.69 -8.23 -1.55
C ASP A 45 4.14 -7.90 -0.18
N GLU A 46 5.00 -7.45 0.71
CA GLU A 46 4.70 -7.33 2.14
C GLU A 46 4.77 -5.89 2.65
N ILE A 47 4.04 -5.67 3.76
CA ILE A 47 4.18 -4.48 4.60
C ILE A 47 4.68 -4.88 5.99
N PHE A 48 5.23 -3.93 6.74
CA PHE A 48 5.78 -4.17 8.07
C PHE A 48 4.82 -3.72 9.17
N LEU A 49 4.50 -4.65 10.08
CA LEU A 49 3.64 -4.43 11.24
C LEU A 49 4.37 -4.79 12.54
N TYR A 50 4.12 -4.03 13.60
CA TYR A 50 4.77 -4.22 14.90
C TYR A 50 3.78 -4.05 16.04
N TYR A 51 3.95 -4.86 17.09
CA TYR A 51 3.19 -4.69 18.34
C TYR A 51 3.86 -3.68 19.29
N GLN A 52 5.16 -3.40 19.08
CA GLN A 52 5.92 -2.45 19.89
C GLN A 52 6.38 -1.28 19.04
N MET A 53 6.18 -0.06 19.55
CA MET A 53 6.58 1.17 18.86
C MET A 53 8.09 1.24 18.63
N GLU A 54 8.89 0.76 19.60
CA GLU A 54 10.36 0.83 19.50
C GLU A 54 10.88 -0.09 18.38
N ASP A 55 10.34 -1.31 18.25
CA ASP A 55 10.71 -2.22 17.15
C ASP A 55 10.35 -1.61 15.77
N ALA A 56 9.20 -0.95 15.68
CA ALA A 56 8.81 -0.23 14.47
C ALA A 56 9.77 0.94 14.17
N LYS A 57 10.22 1.68 15.18
CA LYS A 57 11.21 2.75 15.02
C LYS A 57 12.58 2.20 14.60
N ASP A 58 12.98 1.06 15.11
CA ASP A 58 14.23 0.40 14.74
C ASP A 58 14.20 -0.02 13.27
N LYS A 59 13.08 -0.58 12.80
CA LYS A 59 12.89 -0.84 11.37
C LYS A 59 12.93 0.43 10.53
N ALA A 60 12.27 1.50 10.98
CA ALA A 60 12.28 2.78 10.28
C ALA A 60 13.72 3.37 10.18
N ARG A 61 14.56 3.19 11.21
CA ARG A 61 15.98 3.59 11.17
C ARG A 61 16.75 2.75 10.15
N LYS A 62 16.58 1.42 10.13
CA LYS A 62 17.22 0.55 9.13
C LYS A 62 16.84 0.95 7.71
N LEU A 63 15.55 1.25 7.46
CA LEU A 63 15.09 1.74 6.16
C LEU A 63 15.73 3.11 5.81
N LEU A 64 15.95 3.98 6.81
CA LEU A 64 16.63 5.25 6.57
C LEU A 64 18.10 5.06 6.20
N ASP A 65 18.80 4.08 6.79
CA ASP A 65 20.16 3.69 6.39
C ASP A 65 20.20 3.21 4.93
N GLU A 66 19.13 2.56 4.47
CA GLU A 66 18.88 2.19 3.07
C GLU A 66 18.35 3.35 2.21
N LYS A 67 18.28 4.58 2.78
CA LYS A 67 17.79 5.83 2.18
C LYS A 67 16.28 5.90 1.92
N TYR A 68 15.51 5.01 2.48
CA TYR A 68 14.05 5.12 2.47
C TYR A 68 13.55 5.95 3.65
N VAL A 69 12.98 7.11 3.35
CA VAL A 69 12.34 7.93 4.39
C VAL A 69 10.97 7.34 4.72
N SER A 70 10.80 6.93 5.96
CA SER A 70 9.58 6.31 6.45
C SER A 70 9.13 6.93 7.79
N ALA A 71 7.91 6.64 8.19
CA ALA A 71 7.33 7.04 9.45
C ALA A 71 6.60 5.86 10.11
N VAL A 72 6.53 5.86 11.43
CA VAL A 72 5.74 4.90 12.20
C VAL A 72 4.36 5.50 12.44
N ALA A 73 3.31 4.79 12.05
CA ALA A 73 1.93 5.16 12.34
C ALA A 73 1.26 4.12 13.24
N LYS A 74 0.52 4.57 14.26
CA LYS A 74 -0.31 3.71 15.10
C LYS A 74 -1.65 3.49 14.40
N LEU A 75 -2.08 2.24 14.30
CA LEU A 75 -3.41 1.87 13.79
C LEU A 75 -4.41 1.84 14.93
N ALA A 76 -5.48 2.62 14.82
CA ALA A 76 -6.61 2.55 15.74
C ALA A 76 -7.44 1.29 15.45
N LYS A 77 -8.08 0.74 16.49
CA LYS A 77 -8.85 -0.51 16.39
C LYS A 77 -9.93 -0.44 15.30
N GLU A 78 -10.58 0.68 15.17
CA GLU A 78 -11.65 0.93 14.19
C GLU A 78 -11.12 0.98 12.74
N GLN A 79 -9.83 1.19 12.58
CA GLN A 79 -9.16 1.27 11.28
C GLN A 79 -8.62 -0.07 10.79
N LEU A 80 -8.55 -1.11 11.64
CA LEU A 80 -7.89 -2.37 11.30
C LEU A 80 -8.53 -3.06 10.08
N LEU A 81 -9.84 -3.26 10.10
CA LEU A 81 -10.51 -3.94 8.99
C LEU A 81 -10.45 -3.14 7.68
N PRO A 82 -10.78 -1.83 7.65
CA PRO A 82 -10.56 -1.00 6.46
C PRO A 82 -9.10 -1.01 5.99
N PHE A 83 -8.13 -0.94 6.91
CA PHE A 83 -6.71 -0.97 6.59
C PHE A 83 -6.32 -2.28 5.90
N PHE A 84 -6.59 -3.44 6.53
CA PHE A 84 -6.25 -4.74 5.93
C PHE A 84 -6.98 -4.98 4.60
N THR A 85 -8.23 -4.53 4.48
CA THR A 85 -8.97 -4.64 3.21
C THR A 85 -8.36 -3.78 2.11
N SER A 86 -7.84 -2.58 2.44
CA SER A 86 -7.20 -1.69 1.48
C SER A 86 -5.90 -2.25 0.90
N LEU A 87 -5.21 -3.14 1.62
CA LEU A 87 -3.97 -3.77 1.16
C LEU A 87 -4.18 -4.63 -0.10
N TYR A 88 -5.35 -5.25 -0.26
CA TYR A 88 -5.69 -5.95 -1.51
C TYR A 88 -5.72 -5.01 -2.72
N ILE A 89 -6.25 -3.79 -2.53
CA ILE A 89 -6.30 -2.77 -3.60
C ILE A 89 -4.89 -2.27 -3.93
N MET A 90 -4.00 -2.27 -2.93
CA MET A 90 -2.58 -1.94 -3.11
C MET A 90 -1.76 -3.06 -3.78
N GLY A 91 -2.30 -4.27 -3.90
CA GLY A 91 -1.56 -5.42 -4.43
C GLY A 91 -0.70 -6.16 -3.39
N VAL A 92 -0.78 -5.78 -2.11
CA VAL A 92 -0.05 -6.44 -1.01
C VAL A 92 -0.71 -7.78 -0.69
N ASN A 93 0.08 -8.83 -0.54
CA ASN A 93 -0.40 -10.18 -0.23
C ASN A 93 0.09 -10.72 1.12
N ALA A 94 1.13 -10.13 1.72
CA ALA A 94 1.70 -10.60 2.97
C ALA A 94 1.93 -9.50 4.02
N LEU A 95 2.05 -9.92 5.27
CA LEU A 95 2.26 -9.08 6.44
C LEU A 95 3.49 -9.59 7.19
N ALA A 96 4.60 -8.84 7.14
CA ALA A 96 5.78 -9.10 7.93
C ALA A 96 5.59 -8.50 9.34
N VAL A 97 5.31 -9.37 10.29
CA VAL A 97 5.03 -8.98 11.69
C VAL A 97 6.31 -9.07 12.51
N ASN A 98 6.64 -8.01 13.23
CA ASN A 98 7.82 -7.87 14.07
C ASN A 98 9.15 -8.17 13.34
N SER A 99 9.25 -7.82 12.05
CA SER A 99 10.42 -8.08 11.21
C SER A 99 11.70 -7.53 11.84
N GLY A 100 12.74 -8.36 11.91
CA GLY A 100 14.03 -8.06 12.53
C GLY A 100 14.07 -8.25 14.04
N THR A 101 13.09 -8.91 14.63
CA THR A 101 13.07 -9.33 16.05
C THR A 101 13.03 -10.85 16.17
N ASP A 102 13.24 -11.37 17.38
CA ASP A 102 13.12 -12.81 17.67
C ASP A 102 11.68 -13.35 17.51
N MET A 103 10.70 -12.44 17.38
CA MET A 103 9.28 -12.75 17.18
C MET A 103 8.82 -12.47 15.73
N GLU A 104 9.74 -12.44 14.81
CA GLU A 104 9.43 -12.22 13.39
C GLU A 104 8.63 -13.37 12.80
N ILE A 105 7.57 -13.03 12.09
CA ILE A 105 6.76 -13.99 11.34
C ILE A 105 6.05 -13.29 10.18
N THR A 106 6.05 -13.90 9.00
CA THR A 106 5.23 -13.45 7.87
C THR A 106 3.95 -14.28 7.79
N VAL A 107 2.82 -13.61 7.62
CA VAL A 107 1.50 -14.23 7.42
C VAL A 107 0.84 -13.70 6.16
N GLN A 108 0.12 -14.55 5.46
CA GLN A 108 -0.61 -14.14 4.25
C GLN A 108 -1.83 -13.28 4.63
N LEU A 109 -2.04 -12.21 3.89
CA LEU A 109 -3.18 -11.31 4.10
C LEU A 109 -4.52 -12.07 3.99
N SER A 110 -4.61 -13.04 3.09
CA SER A 110 -5.79 -13.89 2.89
C SER A 110 -6.15 -14.77 4.09
N ASP A 111 -5.20 -15.07 4.97
CA ASP A 111 -5.47 -15.81 6.21
C ASP A 111 -6.07 -14.91 7.30
N LEU A 112 -5.82 -13.60 7.22
CA LEU A 112 -6.32 -12.62 8.17
C LEU A 112 -7.69 -12.07 7.80
N VAL A 113 -7.86 -11.68 6.56
CA VAL A 113 -9.05 -11.01 6.03
C VAL A 113 -9.47 -11.64 4.71
N THR A 114 -10.75 -12.01 4.61
CA THR A 114 -11.34 -12.48 3.36
C THR A 114 -12.07 -11.32 2.69
N ARG A 115 -11.74 -11.09 1.43
CA ARG A 115 -12.42 -10.08 0.62
C ARG A 115 -13.65 -10.68 -0.05
N ASN A 116 -14.81 -10.15 0.27
CA ASN A 116 -16.07 -10.58 -0.36
C ASN A 116 -16.37 -9.68 -1.57
N ILE A 117 -15.98 -10.13 -2.76
CA ILE A 117 -16.31 -9.47 -4.02
C ILE A 117 -17.59 -10.09 -4.55
N PRO A 118 -18.66 -9.31 -4.80
CA PRO A 118 -19.89 -9.83 -5.39
C PRO A 118 -19.59 -10.47 -6.75
N LYS A 119 -20.12 -11.68 -6.98
CA LYS A 119 -19.96 -12.39 -8.26
C LYS A 119 -20.71 -11.69 -9.39
N GLU A 120 -21.82 -11.05 -9.06
CA GLU A 120 -22.65 -10.29 -10.00
C GLU A 120 -22.82 -8.87 -9.44
N LEU A 121 -22.63 -7.90 -10.30
CA LEU A 121 -22.85 -6.50 -9.99
C LEU A 121 -24.17 -6.05 -10.65
N PRO A 122 -24.89 -5.08 -10.07
CA PRO A 122 -26.02 -4.45 -10.72
C PRO A 122 -25.63 -3.90 -12.11
N GLU A 123 -26.60 -3.89 -13.03
CA GLU A 123 -26.38 -3.37 -14.37
C GLU A 123 -25.76 -1.96 -14.35
N GLY A 124 -24.74 -1.74 -15.17
CA GLY A 124 -24.03 -0.47 -15.25
C GLY A 124 -23.05 -0.20 -14.10
N LYS A 125 -22.82 -1.16 -13.18
CA LYS A 125 -21.81 -1.04 -12.14
C LYS A 125 -20.63 -1.97 -12.40
N GLN A 126 -19.43 -1.47 -12.15
CA GLN A 126 -18.20 -2.27 -12.17
C GLN A 126 -17.31 -1.93 -10.99
N ILE A 127 -16.47 -2.86 -10.60
CA ILE A 127 -15.41 -2.63 -9.61
C ILE A 127 -14.18 -2.17 -10.40
N VAL A 128 -13.66 -1.01 -10.05
CA VAL A 128 -12.44 -0.47 -10.66
C VAL A 128 -11.32 -0.61 -9.63
N GLU A 129 -10.35 -1.44 -9.95
CA GLU A 129 -9.17 -1.70 -9.15
C GLU A 129 -8.01 -2.11 -10.04
N ASN A 130 -6.82 -1.64 -9.70
CA ASN A 130 -5.59 -1.92 -10.44
C ASN A 130 -4.46 -2.25 -9.46
N PRO A 131 -4.55 -3.37 -8.69
CA PRO A 131 -3.60 -3.66 -7.62
C PRO A 131 -2.16 -3.79 -8.12
N ALA A 132 -1.92 -4.42 -9.27
CA ALA A 132 -0.58 -4.51 -9.84
C ALA A 132 -0.01 -3.13 -10.19
N LEU A 133 -0.80 -2.27 -10.86
CA LEU A 133 -0.37 -0.90 -11.17
C LEU A 133 -0.09 -0.10 -9.89
N HIS A 134 -0.93 -0.25 -8.88
CA HIS A 134 -0.78 0.45 -7.60
C HIS A 134 0.52 0.04 -6.89
N LEU A 135 0.78 -1.26 -6.83
CA LEU A 135 1.99 -1.82 -6.22
C LEU A 135 3.25 -1.38 -6.97
N THR A 136 3.29 -1.54 -8.30
CA THR A 136 4.45 -1.11 -9.11
C THR A 136 4.69 0.40 -8.98
N ALA A 137 3.62 1.20 -8.92
CA ALA A 137 3.74 2.64 -8.67
C ALA A 137 4.31 2.95 -7.28
N ALA A 138 3.95 2.16 -6.25
CA ALA A 138 4.51 2.32 -4.91
C ALA A 138 6.02 1.99 -4.90
N TYR A 139 6.46 0.91 -5.51
CA TYR A 139 7.88 0.58 -5.68
C TYR A 139 8.62 1.66 -6.45
N PHE A 140 8.13 2.04 -7.62
CA PHE A 140 8.74 3.09 -8.43
C PHE A 140 8.95 4.38 -7.64
N MET A 141 7.93 4.83 -6.90
CA MET A 141 8.03 6.05 -6.11
C MET A 141 8.97 5.91 -4.91
N GLN A 142 9.03 4.75 -4.27
CA GLN A 142 9.96 4.49 -3.18
C GLN A 142 11.41 4.52 -3.70
N GLU A 143 11.70 3.84 -4.80
CA GLU A 143 13.03 3.80 -5.43
C GLU A 143 13.46 5.18 -5.96
N LEU A 144 12.55 5.88 -6.62
CA LEU A 144 12.84 7.22 -7.14
C LEU A 144 13.17 8.22 -6.03
N ARG A 145 12.45 8.16 -4.91
CA ARG A 145 12.56 9.12 -3.80
C ARG A 145 13.67 8.80 -2.80
N LYS A 146 14.29 7.63 -2.85
CA LYS A 146 15.48 7.35 -2.04
C LYS A 146 16.73 8.05 -2.59
N GLN A 147 16.69 8.54 -3.82
CA GLN A 147 17.80 9.23 -4.44
C GLN A 147 17.75 10.74 -4.14
N GLU A 148 18.89 11.31 -3.75
CA GLU A 148 19.01 12.78 -3.56
C GLU A 148 18.82 13.55 -4.88
N GLN A 149 19.37 13.00 -5.97
CA GLN A 149 19.16 13.49 -7.32
C GLN A 149 18.58 12.35 -8.15
N PRO A 150 17.29 12.39 -8.45
CA PRO A 150 16.63 11.32 -9.19
C PRO A 150 17.29 11.08 -10.56
N GLN A 151 17.83 9.89 -10.74
CA GLN A 151 18.37 9.41 -12.01
C GLN A 151 17.65 8.11 -12.38
N MET A 152 17.40 7.93 -13.66
CA MET A 152 16.80 6.70 -14.16
C MET A 152 17.85 5.57 -14.17
N THR A 153 17.82 4.75 -13.12
CA THR A 153 18.59 3.51 -13.04
C THR A 153 17.93 2.42 -13.89
N GLU A 154 18.62 1.31 -14.14
CA GLU A 154 18.01 0.17 -14.85
C GLU A 154 16.78 -0.36 -14.08
N GLU A 155 16.86 -0.50 -12.77
CA GLU A 155 15.73 -0.88 -11.91
C GLU A 155 14.52 0.05 -12.06
N LEU A 156 14.75 1.37 -12.08
CA LEU A 156 13.68 2.34 -12.29
C LEU A 156 13.10 2.28 -13.72
N LYS A 157 13.90 1.93 -14.73
CA LYS A 157 13.40 1.72 -16.08
C LYS A 157 12.50 0.49 -16.17
N GLU A 158 12.92 -0.62 -15.55
CA GLU A 158 12.12 -1.85 -15.47
C GLU A 158 10.78 -1.59 -14.78
N LEU A 159 10.80 -0.93 -13.62
CA LEU A 159 9.58 -0.52 -12.91
C LEU A 159 8.71 0.44 -13.75
N GLN A 160 9.32 1.36 -14.52
CA GLN A 160 8.58 2.26 -15.40
C GLN A 160 7.90 1.50 -16.55
N GLU A 161 8.60 0.54 -17.18
CA GLU A 161 8.05 -0.28 -18.25
C GLU A 161 6.88 -1.13 -17.74
N GLU A 162 7.03 -1.74 -16.56
CA GLU A 162 5.98 -2.50 -15.91
C GLU A 162 4.77 -1.62 -15.58
N LEU A 163 5.01 -0.42 -15.02
CA LEU A 163 3.98 0.55 -14.72
C LEU A 163 3.19 0.94 -15.96
N LEU A 164 3.87 1.21 -17.08
CA LEU A 164 3.22 1.52 -18.36
C LEU A 164 2.42 0.33 -18.90
N ALA A 165 2.94 -0.90 -18.77
CA ALA A 165 2.24 -2.11 -19.17
C ALA A 165 0.94 -2.32 -18.34
N HIS A 166 1.00 -2.11 -17.03
CA HIS A 166 -0.19 -2.19 -16.17
C HIS A 166 -1.17 -1.04 -16.43
N TYR A 167 -0.66 0.17 -16.67
CA TYR A 167 -1.49 1.31 -17.04
C TYR A 167 -2.28 1.05 -18.33
N GLY A 168 -1.62 0.52 -19.36
CA GLY A 168 -2.27 0.21 -20.64
C GLY A 168 -3.36 -0.88 -20.57
N LYS A 169 -3.37 -1.70 -19.53
CA LYS A 169 -4.37 -2.76 -19.29
C LYS A 169 -5.42 -2.36 -18.25
N GLY A 170 -5.20 -1.25 -17.55
CA GLY A 170 -6.02 -0.83 -16.43
C GLY A 170 -7.38 -0.26 -16.84
N THR A 171 -8.30 -0.29 -15.90
CA THR A 171 -9.57 0.46 -15.94
C THR A 171 -9.53 1.52 -14.85
N PHE A 172 -9.95 2.74 -15.16
CA PHE A 172 -9.74 3.90 -14.30
C PHE A 172 -11.04 4.63 -14.01
N LEU A 173 -11.10 5.26 -12.84
CA LEU A 173 -12.15 6.22 -12.50
C LEU A 173 -11.73 7.61 -12.98
N ILE A 174 -12.63 8.29 -13.65
CA ILE A 174 -12.44 9.67 -14.12
C ILE A 174 -13.43 10.56 -13.35
N PRO A 175 -12.97 11.68 -12.74
CA PRO A 175 -13.88 12.61 -12.08
C PRO A 175 -14.67 13.40 -13.13
N VAL A 176 -15.96 13.56 -12.87
CA VAL A 176 -16.85 14.38 -13.70
C VAL A 176 -17.55 15.39 -12.79
N GLU A 177 -17.44 16.66 -13.09
CA GLU A 177 -18.10 17.74 -12.37
C GLU A 177 -19.62 17.74 -12.64
N GLU A 178 -20.39 18.48 -11.83
CA GLU A 178 -21.84 18.56 -11.96
C GLU A 178 -22.29 19.07 -13.35
N ASN A 179 -21.50 19.92 -13.98
CA ASN A 179 -21.71 20.44 -15.33
C ASN A 179 -21.37 19.43 -16.46
N GLY A 180 -20.91 18.21 -16.09
CA GLY A 180 -20.49 17.18 -17.02
C GLY A 180 -19.05 17.32 -17.56
N GLN A 181 -18.29 18.31 -17.08
CA GLN A 181 -16.91 18.51 -17.52
C GLN A 181 -15.94 17.64 -16.70
N ILE A 182 -14.83 17.26 -17.33
CA ILE A 182 -13.72 16.57 -16.67
C ILE A 182 -12.75 17.64 -16.16
N PRO A 183 -12.42 17.67 -14.85
CA PRO A 183 -11.50 18.65 -14.33
C PRO A 183 -10.09 18.47 -14.92
N ILE A 184 -9.47 19.57 -15.30
CA ILE A 184 -8.10 19.64 -15.78
C ILE A 184 -7.24 20.30 -14.70
N LEU A 185 -6.18 19.62 -14.28
CA LEU A 185 -5.21 20.13 -13.34
C LEU A 185 -4.09 20.85 -14.09
N LYS A 186 -3.73 22.05 -13.65
CA LYS A 186 -2.59 22.81 -14.18
C LYS A 186 -1.45 22.77 -13.19
N GLN A 187 -0.27 22.33 -13.64
CA GLN A 187 0.94 22.40 -12.84
C GLN A 187 1.62 23.77 -12.93
N LYS A 188 2.62 23.98 -12.05
CA LYS A 188 3.35 25.25 -11.98
C LYS A 188 4.12 25.58 -13.26
N ASP A 189 4.54 24.56 -14.01
CA ASP A 189 5.22 24.68 -15.31
C ASP A 189 4.26 24.97 -16.48
N GLY A 190 2.95 25.03 -16.19
CA GLY A 190 1.90 25.26 -17.19
C GLY A 190 1.34 24.00 -17.84
N SER A 191 1.89 22.83 -17.57
CA SER A 191 1.41 21.54 -18.07
C SER A 191 -0.01 21.24 -17.56
N LEU A 192 -0.84 20.65 -18.44
CA LEU A 192 -2.23 20.31 -18.16
C LEU A 192 -2.35 18.80 -18.01
N TYR A 193 -3.05 18.36 -16.97
CA TYR A 193 -3.25 16.95 -16.66
C TYR A 193 -4.71 16.65 -16.40
N GLN A 194 -5.17 15.52 -16.92
CA GLN A 194 -6.45 14.94 -16.56
C GLN A 194 -6.21 13.94 -15.43
N PRO A 195 -6.85 14.11 -14.25
CA PRO A 195 -6.72 13.13 -13.18
C PRO A 195 -7.46 11.84 -13.52
N VAL A 196 -6.80 10.70 -13.28
CA VAL A 196 -7.38 9.37 -13.36
C VAL A 196 -7.01 8.62 -12.07
N PHE A 197 -7.86 7.70 -11.62
CA PHE A 197 -7.66 7.01 -10.34
C PHE A 197 -7.73 5.51 -10.53
N THR A 198 -6.83 4.81 -9.87
CA THR A 198 -6.68 3.34 -9.91
C THR A 198 -7.82 2.60 -9.25
N ASP A 199 -8.50 3.28 -8.31
CA ASP A 199 -9.54 2.69 -7.48
C ASP A 199 -10.40 3.77 -6.79
N VAL A 200 -11.45 3.33 -6.12
CA VAL A 200 -12.40 4.20 -5.43
C VAL A 200 -11.78 4.92 -4.22
N LEU A 201 -10.78 4.34 -3.54
CA LEU A 201 -10.16 4.97 -2.38
C LEU A 201 -9.31 6.17 -2.80
N GLU A 202 -8.55 6.03 -3.88
CA GLU A 202 -7.78 7.13 -4.45
C GLU A 202 -8.71 8.22 -5.02
N PHE A 203 -9.78 7.81 -5.68
CA PHE A 203 -10.80 8.73 -6.15
C PHE A 203 -11.44 9.53 -5.00
N GLN A 204 -11.79 8.88 -3.89
CA GLN A 204 -12.38 9.54 -2.72
C GLN A 204 -11.42 10.54 -2.05
N LYS A 205 -10.13 10.26 -2.02
CA LYS A 205 -9.12 11.23 -1.51
C LYS A 205 -9.12 12.52 -2.32
N PHE A 206 -9.22 12.42 -3.64
CA PHE A 206 -9.27 13.57 -4.54
C PHE A 206 -10.58 14.35 -4.42
N THR A 207 -11.71 13.64 -4.30
CA THR A 207 -13.04 14.24 -4.30
C THR A 207 -13.45 14.82 -2.95
N LYS A 208 -12.68 14.61 -1.89
CA LYS A 208 -12.98 15.10 -0.54
C LYS A 208 -13.28 16.59 -0.55
N GLY A 209 -14.56 16.97 -0.33
CA GLY A 209 -15.01 18.36 -0.34
C GLY A 209 -15.23 18.96 -1.76
N ARG A 210 -15.22 18.14 -2.83
CA ARG A 210 -15.50 18.56 -4.21
C ARG A 210 -16.78 17.91 -4.72
N PRO A 211 -17.66 18.65 -5.41
CA PRO A 211 -18.89 18.10 -5.99
C PRO A 211 -18.57 17.42 -7.33
N VAL A 212 -17.98 16.23 -7.28
CA VAL A 212 -17.64 15.43 -8.47
C VAL A 212 -18.16 14.00 -8.30
N ARG A 213 -18.50 13.37 -9.41
CA ARG A 213 -18.87 11.94 -9.50
C ARG A 213 -17.84 11.16 -10.34
N SER A 214 -17.81 9.85 -10.23
CA SER A 214 -17.05 8.99 -11.16
C SER A 214 -17.84 8.73 -12.43
N ALA A 215 -17.14 8.73 -13.54
CA ALA A 215 -17.57 8.13 -14.81
C ALA A 215 -16.74 6.92 -15.09
#